data_fd47fc8b25dd0960caa3a931881bc0b8
#
_entry.id   fd47fc8b25dd0960caa3a931881bc0b8
#
_cell.length_a   1.000
_cell.length_b   1.000
_cell.length_c   1.000
_cell.angle_alpha   90.00
_cell.angle_beta   90.00
_cell.angle_gamma   90.00
#
_symmetry.space_group_name_H-M   'P 1'
#
loop_
_entity.id
_entity.type
_entity.pdbx_description
1 polymer ?
#
loop_
_entity_poly.entity_id
_entity_poly.type
_entity_poly.pdbx_seq_one_letter_code
_entity_poly.pdbx_strand_id
1 'polypeptide(L)'
;MLSANARREEIYHLAVTTGLASVEELSAKFEVTASTIRRDLALLNSQGRLARTYGGAMAMGAHPEASLRQRTGEAFEQKHAIARWAASVIQPGENILLDAGSTAGALAHELRGFGPLSVTTPGINTLQELADSEGIEVDCLGGRLRGVSQSFVGPLAEAALERMSFDRVFLGADAVTAEDGICEADHAQTRLKELMARRGHSVYVLADSSKLGLRPFHAWARLALPWTLVTDDGADPGQVQKFQDAGVQVEVAAVTP
;
A
#
# COMPACT_ATOMS: atom_id res chain seq x y z
N MET A 1 28.63 18.83 -2.21
CA MET A 1 27.46 19.74 -2.36
C MET A 1 26.61 19.22 -3.53
N LEU A 2 25.33 18.95 -3.31
CA LEU A 2 24.43 18.50 -4.39
C LEU A 2 24.23 19.62 -5.41
N SER A 3 24.08 19.27 -6.69
CA SER A 3 23.66 20.23 -7.71
C SER A 3 22.26 20.76 -7.40
N ALA A 4 21.90 21.96 -7.91
CA ALA A 4 20.58 22.55 -7.66
C ALA A 4 19.42 21.64 -8.14
N ASN A 5 19.62 20.89 -9.24
CA ASN A 5 18.64 19.93 -9.73
C ASN A 5 18.53 18.71 -8.80
N ALA A 6 19.65 18.10 -8.41
CA ALA A 6 19.65 16.95 -7.49
C ALA A 6 19.05 17.32 -6.13
N ARG A 7 19.35 18.53 -5.61
CA ARG A 7 18.76 19.02 -4.37
C ARG A 7 17.23 19.19 -4.50
N ARG A 8 16.73 19.74 -5.60
CA ARG A 8 15.28 19.90 -5.84
C ARG A 8 14.56 18.55 -5.93
N GLU A 9 15.14 17.56 -6.57
CA GLU A 9 14.58 16.19 -6.59
C GLU A 9 14.52 15.60 -5.18
N GLU A 10 15.57 15.78 -4.41
CA GLU A 10 15.62 15.29 -3.03
C GLU A 10 14.62 16.04 -2.11
N ILE A 11 14.47 17.36 -2.28
CA ILE A 11 13.43 18.16 -1.57
C ILE A 11 12.04 17.63 -1.92
N TYR A 12 11.79 17.38 -3.20
CA TYR A 12 10.52 16.83 -3.65
C TYR A 12 10.27 15.44 -3.04
N HIS A 13 11.26 14.56 -3.10
CA HIS A 13 11.19 13.23 -2.51
C HIS A 13 10.89 13.26 -1.01
N LEU A 14 11.57 14.13 -0.27
CA LEU A 14 11.31 14.35 1.16
C LEU A 14 9.88 14.85 1.42
N ALA A 15 9.43 15.87 0.69
CA ALA A 15 8.08 16.40 0.87
C ALA A 15 6.99 15.35 0.60
N VAL A 16 7.28 14.41 -0.30
CA VAL A 16 6.38 13.28 -0.60
C VAL A 16 6.43 12.22 0.49
N THR A 17 7.63 11.88 0.98
CA THR A 17 7.81 10.79 1.96
C THR A 17 7.45 11.19 3.37
N THR A 18 7.68 12.44 3.75
CA THR A 18 7.39 12.96 5.12
C THR A 18 6.10 13.79 5.20
N GLY A 19 5.49 14.10 4.06
CA GLY A 19 4.24 14.88 3.97
C GLY A 19 4.39 16.37 4.18
N LEU A 20 5.34 16.84 4.99
CA LEU A 20 5.65 18.24 5.24
C LEU A 20 7.14 18.41 5.47
N ALA A 21 7.76 19.36 4.78
CA ALA A 21 9.16 19.71 5.02
C ALA A 21 9.25 21.22 5.32
N SER A 22 9.78 21.59 6.48
CA SER A 22 10.01 22.98 6.83
C SER A 22 11.23 23.55 6.12
N VAL A 23 11.24 24.90 5.92
CA VAL A 23 12.40 25.58 5.31
C VAL A 23 13.65 25.41 6.17
N GLU A 24 13.48 25.39 7.48
CA GLU A 24 14.54 25.26 8.47
C GLU A 24 15.18 23.85 8.41
N GLU A 25 14.38 22.80 8.40
CA GLU A 25 14.84 21.41 8.29
C GLU A 25 15.59 21.17 6.98
N LEU A 26 15.02 21.66 5.86
CA LEU A 26 15.66 21.54 4.54
C LEU A 26 16.96 22.33 4.48
N SER A 27 17.02 23.52 5.09
CA SER A 27 18.25 24.33 5.15
C SER A 27 19.35 23.62 5.90
N ALA A 28 19.03 23.01 7.05
CA ALA A 28 19.96 22.24 7.86
C ALA A 28 20.43 20.98 7.11
N LYS A 29 19.51 20.22 6.53
CA LYS A 29 19.82 18.95 5.83
C LYS A 29 20.71 19.15 4.60
N PHE A 30 20.47 20.22 3.82
CA PHE A 30 21.21 20.47 2.58
C PHE A 30 22.39 21.43 2.75
N GLU A 31 22.62 21.95 3.96
CA GLU A 31 23.69 22.91 4.28
C GLU A 31 23.65 24.16 3.35
N VAL A 32 22.45 24.66 3.07
CA VAL A 32 22.20 25.83 2.25
C VAL A 32 21.35 26.85 3.01
N THR A 33 21.37 28.11 2.53
CA THR A 33 20.58 29.16 3.17
C THR A 33 19.07 28.96 2.99
N ALA A 34 18.27 29.44 3.94
CA ALA A 34 16.81 29.45 3.84
C ALA A 34 16.29 30.13 2.56
N SER A 35 17.04 31.16 2.04
CA SER A 35 16.69 31.81 0.78
C SER A 35 16.90 30.90 -0.43
N THR A 36 17.89 30.01 -0.41
CA THR A 36 18.12 29.00 -1.45
C THR A 36 16.98 28.00 -1.44
N ILE A 37 16.61 27.46 -0.27
CA ILE A 37 15.47 26.55 -0.13
C ILE A 37 14.17 27.20 -0.61
N ARG A 38 13.88 28.47 -0.21
CA ARG A 38 12.68 29.17 -0.66
C ARG A 38 12.62 29.32 -2.19
N ARG A 39 13.75 29.50 -2.87
CA ARG A 39 13.82 29.55 -4.35
C ARG A 39 13.56 28.18 -4.96
N ASP A 40 14.16 27.12 -4.41
CA ASP A 40 13.95 25.75 -4.88
C ASP A 40 12.48 25.35 -4.69
N LEU A 41 11.87 25.65 -3.55
CA LEU A 41 10.45 25.43 -3.28
C LEU A 41 9.53 26.25 -4.20
N ALA A 42 9.89 27.52 -4.50
CA ALA A 42 9.13 28.35 -5.42
C ALA A 42 9.14 27.80 -6.84
N LEU A 43 10.28 27.26 -7.29
CA LEU A 43 10.38 26.61 -8.59
C LEU A 43 9.57 25.30 -8.65
N LEU A 44 9.68 24.45 -7.64
CA LEU A 44 8.88 23.23 -7.55
C LEU A 44 7.38 23.53 -7.48
N ASN A 45 6.99 24.62 -6.81
CA ASN A 45 5.62 25.10 -6.79
C ASN A 45 5.15 25.60 -8.16
N SER A 46 5.98 26.38 -8.89
CA SER A 46 5.64 26.84 -10.24
C SER A 46 5.52 25.70 -11.27
N GLN A 47 6.18 24.57 -11.00
CA GLN A 47 6.09 23.34 -11.77
C GLN A 47 4.88 22.45 -11.36
N GLY A 48 4.06 22.90 -10.39
CA GLY A 48 2.92 22.13 -9.88
C GLY A 48 3.32 20.89 -9.08
N ARG A 49 4.58 20.78 -8.62
CA ARG A 49 5.10 19.63 -7.87
C ARG A 49 4.92 19.77 -6.36
N LEU A 50 4.92 21.00 -5.83
CA LEU A 50 4.72 21.28 -4.40
C LEU A 50 3.68 22.36 -4.18
N ALA A 51 2.91 22.27 -3.07
CA ALA A 51 2.12 23.39 -2.54
C ALA A 51 2.88 24.11 -1.43
N ARG A 52 2.78 25.42 -1.42
CA ARG A 52 3.33 26.22 -0.36
C ARG A 52 2.41 26.21 0.86
N THR A 53 2.93 25.88 2.03
CA THR A 53 2.23 25.98 3.32
C THR A 53 2.85 27.08 4.18
N TYR A 54 2.18 27.46 5.29
CA TYR A 54 2.76 28.38 6.27
C TYR A 54 3.97 27.70 6.93
N GLY A 55 5.18 28.15 6.56
CA GLY A 55 6.45 27.65 7.11
C GLY A 55 7.13 26.51 6.36
N GLY A 56 6.57 26.00 5.24
CA GLY A 56 7.16 24.87 4.50
C GLY A 56 6.54 24.62 3.13
N ALA A 57 6.70 23.43 2.65
CA ALA A 57 6.08 22.94 1.41
C ALA A 57 5.56 21.52 1.57
N MET A 58 4.44 21.26 0.93
CA MET A 58 3.81 19.95 0.82
C MET A 58 3.73 19.59 -0.66
N ALA A 59 3.89 18.32 -1.02
CA ALA A 59 3.75 17.89 -2.39
C ALA A 59 2.36 18.26 -2.93
N MET A 60 2.33 18.96 -4.06
CA MET A 60 1.08 19.26 -4.78
C MET A 60 0.87 18.21 -5.86
N GLY A 61 -0.23 17.53 -5.68
CA GLY A 61 -0.63 16.50 -6.60
C GLY A 61 0.09 15.19 -6.25
N ALA A 62 -0.69 14.16 -6.03
CA ALA A 62 -0.24 12.81 -5.88
C ALA A 62 0.94 12.58 -6.86
N HIS A 63 2.00 11.94 -6.38
CA HIS A 63 2.82 11.15 -7.28
C HIS A 63 1.85 10.49 -8.24
N PRO A 64 2.08 10.52 -9.57
CA PRO A 64 1.25 9.70 -10.41
C PRO A 64 1.35 8.28 -9.81
N GLU A 65 0.22 7.77 -9.36
CA GLU A 65 0.17 6.42 -8.83
C GLU A 65 0.81 5.49 -9.84
N ALA A 66 1.81 4.75 -9.41
CA ALA A 66 2.49 3.79 -10.27
C ALA A 66 1.47 2.73 -10.75
N SER A 67 1.46 2.45 -12.05
CA SER A 67 0.61 1.41 -12.61
C SER A 67 0.93 0.05 -11.96
N LEU A 68 -0.03 -0.87 -11.96
CA LEU A 68 0.19 -2.23 -11.45
C LEU A 68 1.42 -2.87 -12.10
N ARG A 69 1.62 -2.69 -13.40
CA ARG A 69 2.78 -3.22 -14.13
C ARG A 69 4.12 -2.71 -13.58
N GLN A 70 4.21 -1.43 -13.26
CA GLN A 70 5.42 -0.84 -12.63
C GLN A 70 5.63 -1.43 -11.24
N ARG A 71 4.58 -1.43 -10.40
CA ARG A 71 4.63 -1.97 -9.05
C ARG A 71 4.97 -3.46 -8.98
N THR A 72 4.63 -4.25 -10.00
CA THR A 72 4.98 -5.69 -10.06
C THR A 72 6.49 -5.90 -10.16
N GLY A 73 7.23 -5.01 -10.82
CA GLY A 73 8.70 -5.09 -10.90
C GLY A 73 9.44 -4.53 -9.69
N GLU A 74 8.76 -3.76 -8.83
CA GLU A 74 9.37 -3.14 -7.65
C GLU A 74 9.29 -4.07 -6.44
N ALA A 75 10.35 -4.14 -5.63
CA ALA A 75 10.43 -4.96 -4.40
C ALA A 75 9.93 -6.40 -4.64
N PHE A 76 10.36 -7.03 -5.72
CA PHE A 76 9.86 -8.34 -6.16
C PHE A 76 10.10 -9.42 -5.10
N GLU A 77 11.33 -9.57 -4.62
CA GLU A 77 11.69 -10.58 -3.62
C GLU A 77 10.97 -10.39 -2.28
N GLN A 78 10.83 -9.11 -1.86
CA GLN A 78 10.09 -8.75 -0.64
C GLN A 78 8.62 -9.16 -0.74
N LYS A 79 7.96 -8.85 -1.86
CA LYS A 79 6.56 -9.23 -2.08
C LYS A 79 6.36 -10.73 -2.13
N HIS A 80 7.28 -11.47 -2.72
CA HIS A 80 7.23 -12.93 -2.71
C HIS A 80 7.49 -13.52 -1.31
N ALA A 81 8.39 -12.94 -0.51
CA ALA A 81 8.57 -13.34 0.87
C ALA A 81 7.29 -13.13 1.70
N ILE A 82 6.67 -11.95 1.59
CA ILE A 82 5.39 -11.63 2.22
C ILE A 82 4.29 -12.58 1.74
N ALA A 83 4.23 -12.87 0.45
CA ALA A 83 3.25 -13.77 -0.15
C ALA A 83 3.39 -15.22 0.37
N ARG A 84 4.60 -15.75 0.45
CA ARG A 84 4.87 -17.08 1.03
C ARG A 84 4.45 -17.15 2.50
N TRP A 85 4.77 -16.12 3.29
CA TRP A 85 4.32 -16.05 4.67
C TRP A 85 2.78 -16.04 4.73
N ALA A 86 2.11 -15.20 3.94
CA ALA A 86 0.65 -15.11 3.90
C ALA A 86 0.00 -16.43 3.46
N ALA A 87 0.57 -17.13 2.47
CA ALA A 87 0.10 -18.45 2.06
C ALA A 87 0.23 -19.51 3.18
N SER A 88 1.28 -19.42 4.01
CA SER A 88 1.55 -20.38 5.09
C SER A 88 0.50 -20.35 6.22
N VAL A 89 -0.25 -19.27 6.38
CA VAL A 89 -1.27 -19.16 7.44
C VAL A 89 -2.66 -19.54 6.94
N ILE A 90 -2.87 -19.71 5.63
CA ILE A 90 -4.15 -20.13 5.04
C ILE A 90 -4.36 -21.63 5.25
N GLN A 91 -5.59 -22.03 5.50
CA GLN A 91 -5.96 -23.43 5.69
C GLN A 91 -6.85 -23.92 4.53
N PRO A 92 -6.73 -25.20 4.12
CA PRO A 92 -7.64 -25.77 3.13
C PRO A 92 -9.10 -25.64 3.57
N GLY A 93 -9.97 -25.25 2.63
CA GLY A 93 -11.40 -25.06 2.86
C GLY A 93 -11.80 -23.69 3.39
N GLU A 94 -10.84 -22.77 3.64
CA GLU A 94 -11.17 -21.39 4.03
C GLU A 94 -11.79 -20.60 2.88
N ASN A 95 -12.60 -19.60 3.24
CA ASN A 95 -13.12 -18.58 2.36
C ASN A 95 -12.30 -17.28 2.60
N ILE A 96 -11.51 -16.88 1.61
CA ILE A 96 -10.60 -15.75 1.76
C ILE A 96 -10.92 -14.62 0.78
N LEU A 97 -10.55 -13.39 1.18
CA LEU A 97 -10.63 -12.23 0.32
C LEU A 97 -9.21 -11.72 0.00
N LEU A 98 -8.87 -11.73 -1.28
CA LEU A 98 -7.62 -11.16 -1.79
C LEU A 98 -7.88 -9.83 -2.48
N ASP A 99 -7.17 -8.81 -2.07
CA ASP A 99 -7.18 -7.50 -2.73
C ASP A 99 -6.62 -7.56 -4.16
N ALA A 100 -6.70 -6.44 -4.88
CA ALA A 100 -5.95 -6.19 -6.10
C ALA A 100 -4.53 -5.72 -5.78
N GLY A 101 -3.63 -5.80 -6.74
CA GLY A 101 -2.30 -5.22 -6.64
C GLY A 101 -1.17 -6.25 -6.71
N SER A 102 0.07 -5.76 -6.74
CA SER A 102 1.24 -6.62 -7.02
C SER A 102 1.53 -7.62 -5.90
N THR A 103 1.36 -7.23 -4.62
CA THR A 103 1.58 -8.15 -3.49
C THR A 103 0.46 -9.20 -3.38
N ALA A 104 -0.80 -8.78 -3.59
CA ALA A 104 -1.93 -9.71 -3.66
C ALA A 104 -1.80 -10.68 -4.85
N GLY A 105 -1.31 -10.20 -6.00
CA GLY A 105 -1.00 -11.07 -7.14
C GLY A 105 0.11 -12.07 -6.84
N ALA A 106 1.15 -11.66 -6.10
CA ALA A 106 2.18 -12.60 -5.64
C ALA A 106 1.60 -13.68 -4.70
N LEU A 107 0.68 -13.30 -3.79
CA LEU A 107 -0.01 -14.28 -2.95
C LEU A 107 -0.89 -15.22 -3.80
N ALA A 108 -1.63 -14.69 -4.77
CA ALA A 108 -2.41 -15.52 -5.68
C ALA A 108 -1.52 -16.54 -6.43
N HIS A 109 -0.32 -16.13 -6.84
CA HIS A 109 0.65 -17.02 -7.45
C HIS A 109 1.08 -18.16 -6.52
N GLU A 110 1.38 -17.86 -5.25
CA GLU A 110 1.76 -18.87 -4.23
C GLU A 110 0.60 -19.85 -3.92
N LEU A 111 -0.66 -19.44 -4.14
CA LEU A 111 -1.83 -20.28 -3.92
C LEU A 111 -2.14 -21.25 -5.07
N ARG A 112 -1.47 -21.16 -6.21
CA ARG A 112 -1.66 -22.12 -7.31
C ARG A 112 -1.43 -23.56 -6.83
N GLY A 113 -2.45 -24.40 -6.96
CA GLY A 113 -2.37 -25.79 -6.51
C GLY A 113 -2.49 -26.00 -4.98
N PHE A 114 -2.94 -25.00 -4.25
CA PHE A 114 -3.12 -25.05 -2.77
C PHE A 114 -4.29 -25.91 -2.41
N GLY A 115 -4.98 -26.66 -2.95
CA GLY A 115 -6.11 -27.50 -2.49
C GLY A 115 -7.41 -26.69 -2.32
N PRO A 116 -8.48 -27.27 -1.77
CA PRO A 116 -9.77 -26.62 -1.78
C PRO A 116 -9.74 -25.26 -1.07
N LEU A 117 -10.14 -24.20 -1.79
CA LEU A 117 -10.16 -22.83 -1.29
C LEU A 117 -11.22 -22.03 -2.04
N SER A 118 -11.92 -21.13 -1.35
CA SER A 118 -12.78 -20.12 -1.98
C SER A 118 -12.12 -18.76 -1.89
N VAL A 119 -11.91 -18.12 -3.03
CA VAL A 119 -11.23 -16.82 -3.13
C VAL A 119 -12.15 -15.80 -3.75
N THR A 120 -12.46 -14.72 -3.02
CA THR A 120 -13.12 -13.55 -3.57
C THR A 120 -12.10 -12.45 -3.83
N THR A 121 -12.18 -11.76 -4.97
CA THR A 121 -11.24 -10.67 -5.29
C THR A 121 -11.88 -9.55 -6.12
N PRO A 122 -11.50 -8.27 -5.87
CA PRO A 122 -11.76 -7.18 -6.80
C PRO A 122 -10.69 -7.07 -7.90
N GLY A 123 -9.59 -7.84 -7.84
CA GLY A 123 -8.41 -7.69 -8.69
C GLY A 123 -8.43 -8.56 -9.94
N ILE A 124 -8.27 -7.94 -11.13
CA ILE A 124 -8.14 -8.69 -12.38
C ILE A 124 -6.89 -9.56 -12.37
N ASN A 125 -5.77 -9.05 -11.89
CA ASN A 125 -4.52 -9.80 -11.82
C ASN A 125 -4.64 -11.03 -10.91
N THR A 126 -5.28 -10.90 -9.75
CA THR A 126 -5.55 -12.01 -8.84
C THR A 126 -6.46 -13.05 -9.49
N LEU A 127 -7.53 -12.59 -10.17
CA LEU A 127 -8.44 -13.45 -10.92
C LEU A 127 -7.68 -14.23 -12.02
N GLN A 128 -6.82 -13.57 -12.80
CA GLN A 128 -6.03 -14.20 -13.86
C GLN A 128 -5.05 -15.24 -13.33
N GLU A 129 -4.42 -14.98 -12.18
CA GLU A 129 -3.49 -15.93 -11.54
C GLU A 129 -4.18 -17.23 -11.10
N LEU A 130 -5.44 -17.15 -10.68
CA LEU A 130 -6.18 -18.28 -10.10
C LEU A 130 -7.19 -18.92 -11.05
N ALA A 131 -7.49 -18.33 -12.21
CA ALA A 131 -8.57 -18.76 -13.11
C ALA A 131 -8.45 -20.23 -13.56
N ASP A 132 -7.22 -20.72 -13.71
CA ASP A 132 -6.95 -22.10 -14.15
C ASP A 132 -6.46 -23.00 -12.99
N SER A 133 -6.61 -22.57 -11.73
CA SER A 133 -6.14 -23.33 -10.56
C SER A 133 -7.16 -24.38 -10.15
N GLU A 134 -6.82 -25.65 -10.27
CA GLU A 134 -7.68 -26.76 -9.81
C GLU A 134 -7.89 -26.69 -8.27
N GLY A 135 -9.13 -26.87 -7.84
CA GLY A 135 -9.50 -26.88 -6.41
C GLY A 135 -9.70 -25.48 -5.80
N ILE A 136 -9.56 -24.41 -6.57
CA ILE A 136 -9.84 -23.05 -6.10
C ILE A 136 -11.07 -22.50 -6.83
N GLU A 137 -12.12 -22.15 -6.06
CA GLU A 137 -13.26 -21.42 -6.57
C GLU A 137 -12.98 -19.91 -6.48
N VAL A 138 -13.14 -19.16 -7.58
CA VAL A 138 -12.81 -17.74 -7.62
C VAL A 138 -14.03 -16.89 -7.95
N ASP A 139 -14.42 -16.03 -7.02
CA ASP A 139 -15.45 -15.02 -7.19
C ASP A 139 -14.83 -13.65 -7.48
N CYS A 140 -15.27 -12.98 -8.55
CA CYS A 140 -14.90 -11.60 -8.85
C CYS A 140 -15.99 -10.64 -8.41
N LEU A 141 -15.67 -9.64 -7.58
CA LEU A 141 -16.64 -8.67 -7.07
C LEU A 141 -17.33 -7.84 -8.15
N GLY A 142 -16.70 -7.66 -9.31
CA GLY A 142 -17.25 -6.84 -10.39
C GLY A 142 -17.32 -5.36 -10.05
N GLY A 143 -17.96 -4.57 -10.92
CA GLY A 143 -18.11 -3.14 -10.74
C GLY A 143 -17.35 -2.29 -11.77
N ARG A 144 -16.95 -1.07 -11.39
CA ARG A 144 -16.16 -0.19 -12.27
C ARG A 144 -14.69 -0.55 -12.18
N LEU A 145 -14.08 -0.91 -13.29
CA LEU A 145 -12.65 -1.17 -13.35
C LEU A 145 -11.84 0.13 -13.22
N ARG A 146 -10.95 0.17 -12.23
CA ARG A 146 -9.92 1.19 -12.08
C ARG A 146 -8.63 0.71 -12.75
N GLY A 147 -8.33 1.26 -13.94
CA GLY A 147 -7.27 0.75 -14.82
C GLY A 147 -5.86 0.76 -14.21
N VAL A 148 -5.51 1.77 -13.38
CA VAL A 148 -4.18 1.91 -12.77
C VAL A 148 -3.87 0.79 -11.78
N SER A 149 -4.83 0.45 -10.92
CA SER A 149 -4.72 -0.63 -9.94
C SER A 149 -5.24 -1.98 -10.44
N GLN A 150 -5.93 -2.01 -11.59
CA GLN A 150 -6.66 -3.17 -12.11
C GLN A 150 -7.62 -3.78 -11.07
N SER A 151 -8.26 -2.92 -10.30
CA SER A 151 -9.24 -3.28 -9.28
C SER A 151 -10.64 -2.86 -9.68
N PHE A 152 -11.63 -3.69 -9.43
CA PHE A 152 -13.03 -3.32 -9.47
C PHE A 152 -13.40 -2.54 -8.21
N VAL A 153 -14.07 -1.40 -8.37
CA VAL A 153 -14.45 -0.51 -7.28
C VAL A 153 -15.86 0.02 -7.47
N GLY A 154 -16.39 0.61 -6.40
CA GLY A 154 -17.67 1.32 -6.42
C GLY A 154 -18.85 0.49 -5.94
N PRO A 155 -20.08 1.01 -6.08
CA PRO A 155 -21.25 0.50 -5.37
C PRO A 155 -21.58 -0.98 -5.63
N LEU A 156 -21.28 -1.52 -6.80
CA LEU A 156 -21.54 -2.94 -7.11
C LEU A 156 -20.60 -3.85 -6.31
N ALA A 157 -19.30 -3.53 -6.27
CA ALA A 157 -18.34 -4.28 -5.45
C ALA A 157 -18.69 -4.17 -3.96
N GLU A 158 -19.04 -2.97 -3.48
CA GLU A 158 -19.43 -2.73 -2.09
C GLU A 158 -20.70 -3.52 -1.72
N ALA A 159 -21.74 -3.50 -2.56
CA ALA A 159 -22.99 -4.21 -2.31
C ALA A 159 -22.84 -5.74 -2.28
N ALA A 160 -21.92 -6.29 -3.08
CA ALA A 160 -21.58 -7.71 -3.01
C ALA A 160 -20.93 -8.05 -1.66
N LEU A 161 -19.91 -7.27 -1.25
CA LEU A 161 -19.19 -7.47 0.01
C LEU A 161 -20.09 -7.35 1.25
N GLU A 162 -21.11 -6.49 1.24
CA GLU A 162 -22.03 -6.33 2.37
C GLU A 162 -22.73 -7.62 2.81
N ARG A 163 -22.79 -8.62 1.94
CA ARG A 163 -23.46 -9.91 2.19
C ARG A 163 -22.49 -11.08 2.35
N MET A 164 -21.19 -10.80 2.33
CA MET A 164 -20.13 -11.81 2.44
C MET A 164 -19.42 -11.71 3.80
N SER A 165 -18.77 -12.77 4.20
CA SER A 165 -17.82 -12.81 5.31
C SER A 165 -16.69 -13.76 4.96
N PHE A 166 -15.50 -13.51 5.50
CA PHE A 166 -14.27 -14.21 5.14
C PHE A 166 -13.52 -14.65 6.38
N ASP A 167 -12.91 -15.82 6.32
CA ASP A 167 -11.99 -16.28 7.37
C ASP A 167 -10.77 -15.39 7.43
N ARG A 168 -10.23 -15.02 6.26
CA ARG A 168 -9.08 -14.13 6.14
C ARG A 168 -9.26 -13.09 5.03
N VAL A 169 -8.76 -11.89 5.30
CA VAL A 169 -8.71 -10.79 4.32
C VAL A 169 -7.27 -10.33 4.19
N PHE A 170 -6.77 -10.30 2.96
CA PHE A 170 -5.42 -9.85 2.63
C PHE A 170 -5.49 -8.57 1.80
N LEU A 171 -5.03 -7.46 2.36
CA LEU A 171 -5.09 -6.13 1.77
C LEU A 171 -3.69 -5.68 1.33
N GLY A 172 -3.58 -5.19 0.11
CA GLY A 172 -2.40 -4.43 -0.31
C GLY A 172 -2.43 -3.00 0.21
N ALA A 173 -1.34 -2.25 0.00
CA ALA A 173 -1.25 -0.84 0.35
C ALA A 173 -0.34 -0.09 -0.62
N ASP A 174 -0.65 1.17 -0.91
CA ASP A 174 0.32 2.09 -1.52
C ASP A 174 1.32 2.60 -0.47
N ALA A 175 0.84 2.82 0.75
CA ALA A 175 1.64 3.03 1.95
C ALA A 175 0.81 2.64 3.19
N VAL A 176 1.46 2.50 4.35
CA VAL A 176 0.78 2.17 5.60
C VAL A 176 1.44 2.87 6.79
N THR A 177 0.61 3.41 7.69
CA THR A 177 1.06 3.99 8.96
C THR A 177 0.30 3.38 10.13
N ALA A 178 0.91 3.43 11.31
CA ALA A 178 0.27 2.92 12.53
C ALA A 178 -0.96 3.76 12.93
N GLU A 179 -0.93 5.07 12.64
CA GLU A 179 -1.95 6.02 13.07
C GLU A 179 -3.19 6.04 12.15
N ASP A 180 -2.96 5.99 10.81
CA ASP A 180 -4.02 6.22 9.83
C ASP A 180 -4.43 4.96 9.05
N GLY A 181 -3.65 3.86 9.16
CA GLY A 181 -3.91 2.62 8.44
C GLY A 181 -3.35 2.64 7.01
N ILE A 182 -4.13 2.18 6.02
CA ILE A 182 -3.71 2.03 4.63
C ILE A 182 -3.92 3.34 3.86
N CYS A 183 -2.87 3.83 3.21
CA CYS A 183 -2.91 4.95 2.27
C CYS A 183 -3.20 4.46 0.85
N GLU A 184 -4.09 5.14 0.15
CA GLU A 184 -4.46 4.88 -1.24
C GLU A 184 -4.60 6.17 -2.04
N ALA A 185 -4.37 6.10 -3.35
CA ALA A 185 -4.54 7.25 -4.25
C ALA A 185 -6.01 7.56 -4.56
N ASP A 186 -6.92 6.61 -4.39
CA ASP A 186 -8.32 6.69 -4.82
C ASP A 186 -9.31 6.45 -3.66
N HIS A 187 -10.27 7.36 -3.48
CA HIS A 187 -11.26 7.28 -2.41
C HIS A 187 -12.20 6.07 -2.51
N ALA A 188 -12.58 5.63 -3.73
CA ALA A 188 -13.43 4.46 -3.88
C ALA A 188 -12.69 3.18 -3.49
N GLN A 189 -11.37 3.12 -3.80
CA GLN A 189 -10.51 2.01 -3.39
C GLN A 189 -10.29 2.00 -1.87
N THR A 190 -10.07 3.17 -1.27
CA THR A 190 -9.98 3.34 0.19
C THR A 190 -11.24 2.79 0.90
N ARG A 191 -12.42 3.24 0.44
CA ARG A 191 -13.70 2.80 0.99
C ARG A 191 -13.92 1.30 0.83
N LEU A 192 -13.54 0.73 -0.32
CA LEU A 192 -13.63 -0.71 -0.57
C LEU A 192 -12.77 -1.48 0.43
N LYS A 193 -11.52 -1.06 0.69
CA LYS A 193 -10.60 -1.70 1.66
C LYS A 193 -11.14 -1.65 3.09
N GLU A 194 -11.73 -0.54 3.50
CA GLU A 194 -12.41 -0.45 4.80
C GLU A 194 -13.55 -1.47 4.92
N LEU A 195 -14.34 -1.64 3.86
CA LEU A 195 -15.41 -2.63 3.84
C LEU A 195 -14.85 -4.05 3.85
N MET A 196 -13.84 -4.34 3.02
CA MET A 196 -13.15 -5.64 3.00
C MET A 196 -12.64 -6.01 4.39
N ALA A 197 -11.95 -5.10 5.08
CA ALA A 197 -11.46 -5.33 6.44
C ALA A 197 -12.58 -5.66 7.43
N ARG A 198 -13.71 -4.95 7.37
CA ARG A 198 -14.87 -5.21 8.25
C ARG A 198 -15.54 -6.57 8.01
N ARG A 199 -15.29 -7.22 6.89
CA ARG A 199 -15.90 -8.51 6.53
C ARG A 199 -15.00 -9.71 6.83
N GLY A 200 -13.76 -9.47 7.26
CA GLY A 200 -12.80 -10.51 7.64
C GLY A 200 -12.85 -10.88 9.12
N HIS A 201 -12.70 -12.16 9.43
CA HIS A 201 -12.42 -12.61 10.79
C HIS A 201 -10.99 -12.25 11.18
N SER A 202 -10.03 -12.50 10.29
CA SER A 202 -8.63 -12.10 10.43
C SER A 202 -8.23 -11.19 9.28
N VAL A 203 -7.59 -10.05 9.58
CA VAL A 203 -7.22 -9.04 8.58
C VAL A 203 -5.71 -8.88 8.54
N TYR A 204 -5.14 -9.01 7.34
CA TYR A 204 -3.71 -8.90 7.06
C TYR A 204 -3.47 -7.77 6.06
N VAL A 205 -2.56 -6.85 6.39
CA VAL A 205 -2.06 -5.83 5.48
C VAL A 205 -0.70 -6.25 4.98
N LEU A 206 -0.58 -6.46 3.68
CA LEU A 206 0.63 -6.92 3.00
C LEU A 206 1.37 -5.71 2.41
N ALA A 207 2.44 -5.29 3.06
CA ALA A 207 3.19 -4.11 2.64
C ALA A 207 4.70 -4.33 2.79
N ASP A 208 5.44 -4.21 1.69
CA ASP A 208 6.89 -4.25 1.76
C ASP A 208 7.45 -3.06 2.57
N SER A 209 8.64 -3.23 3.12
CA SER A 209 9.29 -2.30 4.05
C SER A 209 9.39 -0.86 3.54
N SER A 210 9.48 -0.67 2.22
CA SER A 210 9.57 0.66 1.61
C SER A 210 8.30 1.49 1.75
N LYS A 211 7.16 0.88 2.13
CA LYS A 211 5.85 1.52 2.26
C LYS A 211 5.51 1.96 3.68
N LEU A 212 6.30 1.53 4.67
CA LEU A 212 6.02 1.80 6.06
C LEU A 212 6.28 3.27 6.43
N GLY A 213 5.31 3.92 7.05
CA GLY A 213 5.42 5.30 7.49
C GLY A 213 5.30 6.35 6.39
N LEU A 214 5.13 5.95 5.12
CA LEU A 214 4.96 6.90 4.01
C LEU A 214 3.54 7.47 3.95
N ARG A 215 3.42 8.68 3.38
CA ARG A 215 2.16 9.42 3.19
C ARG A 215 2.07 9.99 1.77
N PRO A 216 2.11 9.14 0.71
CA PRO A 216 2.15 9.62 -0.68
C PRO A 216 0.83 10.22 -1.14
N PHE A 217 -0.28 9.86 -0.50
CA PHE A 217 -1.63 10.28 -0.87
C PHE A 217 -2.43 10.77 0.35
N HIS A 218 -3.66 11.23 0.13
CA HIS A 218 -4.51 11.82 1.18
C HIS A 218 -5.76 11.00 1.50
N ALA A 219 -5.92 9.82 0.92
CA ALA A 219 -7.01 8.91 1.21
C ALA A 219 -6.51 7.75 2.10
N TRP A 220 -7.19 7.52 3.21
CA TRP A 220 -6.79 6.57 4.24
C TRP A 220 -7.93 5.62 4.58
N ALA A 221 -7.67 4.32 4.45
CA ALA A 221 -8.54 3.28 4.97
C ALA A 221 -8.15 2.99 6.42
N ARG A 222 -9.00 3.39 7.35
CA ARG A 222 -8.80 3.14 8.79
C ARG A 222 -9.27 1.75 9.13
N LEU A 223 -8.40 0.99 9.76
CA LEU A 223 -8.66 -0.38 10.15
C LEU A 223 -8.95 -0.46 11.66
N ALA A 224 -10.02 -1.17 12.01
CA ALA A 224 -10.28 -1.49 13.41
C ALA A 224 -9.34 -2.61 13.87
N LEU A 225 -8.79 -2.48 15.07
CA LEU A 225 -8.00 -3.55 15.70
C LEU A 225 -8.91 -4.73 16.10
N PRO A 226 -8.38 -5.96 16.09
CA PRO A 226 -7.01 -6.34 15.73
C PRO A 226 -6.82 -6.52 14.22
N TRP A 227 -5.64 -6.17 13.71
CA TRP A 227 -5.18 -6.54 12.37
C TRP A 227 -3.67 -6.79 12.39
N THR A 228 -3.15 -7.48 11.39
CA THR A 228 -1.74 -7.86 11.30
C THR A 228 -1.09 -7.17 10.11
N LEU A 229 0.02 -6.47 10.33
CA LEU A 229 0.93 -6.03 9.28
C LEU A 229 1.88 -7.19 8.95
N VAL A 230 1.98 -7.55 7.67
CA VAL A 230 3.00 -8.47 7.16
C VAL A 230 3.95 -7.67 6.29
N THR A 231 5.22 -7.62 6.69
CA THR A 231 6.27 -6.89 5.99
C THR A 231 7.53 -7.76 5.82
N ASP A 232 8.53 -7.26 5.11
CA ASP A 232 9.81 -7.95 4.93
C ASP A 232 10.87 -7.53 5.96
N ASP A 233 11.98 -8.28 6.02
CA ASP A 233 13.08 -8.07 6.96
C ASP A 233 13.93 -6.82 6.70
N GLY A 234 13.65 -6.08 5.61
CA GLY A 234 14.17 -4.73 5.39
C GLY A 234 13.47 -3.61 6.17
N ALA A 235 12.44 -3.95 6.96
CA ALA A 235 11.67 -2.94 7.70
C ALA A 235 12.51 -2.26 8.79
N ASP A 236 12.42 -0.93 8.86
CA ASP A 236 13.05 -0.15 9.94
C ASP A 236 12.46 -0.54 11.30
N PRO A 237 13.29 -0.93 12.29
CA PRO A 237 12.82 -1.36 13.60
C PRO A 237 11.98 -0.29 14.33
N GLY A 238 12.28 1.00 14.12
CA GLY A 238 11.51 2.10 14.71
C GLY A 238 10.12 2.22 14.10
N GLN A 239 9.96 1.90 12.80
CA GLN A 239 8.63 1.83 12.19
C GLN A 239 7.86 0.61 12.72
N VAL A 240 8.49 -0.57 12.79
CA VAL A 240 7.86 -1.77 13.35
C VAL A 240 7.35 -1.51 14.77
N GLN A 241 8.17 -0.87 15.62
CA GLN A 241 7.79 -0.55 16.99
C GLN A 241 6.56 0.36 17.07
N LYS A 242 6.42 1.34 16.16
CA LYS A 242 5.22 2.21 16.13
C LYS A 242 3.94 1.43 15.89
N PHE A 243 3.95 0.43 15.00
CA PHE A 243 2.80 -0.42 14.76
C PHE A 243 2.47 -1.26 16.00
N GLN A 244 3.48 -1.84 16.64
CA GLN A 244 3.30 -2.64 17.88
C GLN A 244 2.76 -1.77 19.04
N ASP A 245 3.27 -0.57 19.22
CA ASP A 245 2.80 0.40 20.22
C ASP A 245 1.34 0.82 19.99
N ALA A 246 0.90 0.83 18.72
CA ALA A 246 -0.48 1.09 18.33
C ALA A 246 -1.40 -0.15 18.47
N GLY A 247 -0.88 -1.30 18.90
CA GLY A 247 -1.64 -2.54 19.08
C GLY A 247 -1.79 -3.38 17.82
N VAL A 248 -1.05 -3.06 16.76
CA VAL A 248 -1.01 -3.84 15.52
C VAL A 248 -0.04 -5.01 15.68
N GLN A 249 -0.45 -6.20 15.31
CA GLN A 249 0.46 -7.33 15.20
C GLN A 249 1.38 -7.15 14.00
N VAL A 250 2.68 -7.44 14.15
CA VAL A 250 3.63 -7.31 13.05
C VAL A 250 4.34 -8.63 12.83
N GLU A 251 4.24 -9.12 11.61
CA GLU A 251 4.93 -10.31 11.14
C GLU A 251 5.99 -9.91 10.10
N VAL A 252 7.19 -10.43 10.26
CA VAL A 252 8.33 -10.10 9.41
C VAL A 252 8.73 -11.31 8.61
N ALA A 253 8.48 -11.26 7.30
CA ALA A 253 8.84 -12.30 6.36
C ALA A 253 10.32 -12.17 5.96
N ALA A 254 11.09 -13.24 6.14
CA ALA A 254 12.49 -13.25 5.71
C ALA A 254 12.60 -13.33 4.18
N VAL A 255 13.34 -12.40 3.59
CA VAL A 255 13.68 -12.45 2.17
C VAL A 255 14.82 -13.47 1.99
N THR A 256 14.45 -14.67 1.54
CA THR A 256 15.42 -15.73 1.26
C THR A 256 16.07 -15.49 -0.11
N PRO A 257 17.41 -15.55 -0.23
CA PRO A 257 18.10 -15.36 -1.50
C PRO A 257 17.78 -16.44 -2.52
#